data_baedb543eb42dff68a6b1ab9b2c4d656
#
_entry.id   baedb543eb42dff68a6b1ab9b2c4d656
#
_cell.length_a   1.000
_cell.length_b   1.000
_cell.length_c   1.000
_cell.angle_alpha   90.00
_cell.angle_beta   90.00
_cell.angle_gamma   90.00
#
_symmetry.space_group_name_H-M   'P 1'
#
loop_
_entity.id
_entity.type
_entity.pdbx_description
1 polymer ?
#
loop_
_entity_poly.entity_id
_entity_poly.type
_entity_poly.pdbx_seq_one_letter_code
_entity_poly.pdbx_strand_id
1 'polypeptide(L)'
;MRKQSANKFGRCSYMKKAIIGKKIGMTQIFDQNGKVVPVTVVEVGSNVVVQKKTIETDGYEAIQVGFGEVREKLLNKPKKGHLAKAGVSLRRTLKEFRLDNVSEYEVGQEINVDVFAVGDKVDVSGISKGKGFQGVIRRWNAQRGPMTHGSKFKRAVGSMGASSDPSRTFKNKHMPGHMGAVNTTVLNLEVVKVIAEKNLILIKGGIPGPNKGTVVIRNTVKA
;
A
#
# COMPACT_ATOMS: atom_id res chain seq x y z
N MET A 1 14.12 38.87 -20.59
CA MET A 1 13.08 37.80 -20.40
C MET A 1 13.75 36.44 -20.58
N ARG A 2 14.14 35.79 -19.48
CA ARG A 2 14.70 34.42 -19.49
C ARG A 2 13.55 33.42 -19.46
N LYS A 3 13.35 32.65 -20.53
CA LYS A 3 12.44 31.50 -20.59
C LYS A 3 12.95 30.44 -19.62
N GLN A 4 12.17 30.17 -18.57
CA GLN A 4 12.40 29.03 -17.68
C GLN A 4 12.22 27.74 -18.48
N SER A 5 13.31 26.99 -18.63
CA SER A 5 13.30 25.65 -19.20
C SER A 5 12.57 24.72 -18.24
N ALA A 6 11.41 24.25 -18.66
CA ALA A 6 10.67 23.23 -17.93
C ALA A 6 11.51 21.96 -17.78
N ASN A 7 11.85 21.61 -16.56
CA ASN A 7 12.57 20.39 -16.20
C ASN A 7 11.79 19.15 -16.70
N LYS A 8 12.40 18.45 -17.66
CA LYS A 8 12.00 17.13 -18.18
C LYS A 8 12.36 15.99 -17.20
N PHE A 9 12.19 16.16 -15.91
CA PHE A 9 12.26 15.05 -14.96
C PHE A 9 10.85 14.59 -14.62
N GLY A 10 10.59 13.34 -15.01
CA GLY A 10 9.45 12.48 -14.75
C GLY A 10 8.22 13.16 -14.16
N ARG A 11 7.13 13.26 -14.93
CA ARG A 11 5.82 13.52 -14.36
C ARG A 11 5.59 12.54 -13.24
N CYS A 12 5.73 13.00 -11.99
CA CYS A 12 5.14 12.33 -10.86
C CYS A 12 3.65 12.25 -11.21
N SER A 13 3.17 11.07 -11.53
CA SER A 13 1.75 10.85 -11.83
C SER A 13 0.98 11.19 -10.56
N TYR A 14 0.43 12.40 -10.51
CA TYR A 14 -0.42 12.83 -9.41
C TYR A 14 -1.65 11.94 -9.36
N MET A 15 -2.04 11.58 -8.18
CA MET A 15 -3.21 10.74 -7.93
C MET A 15 -4.47 11.59 -7.96
N LYS A 16 -5.54 11.10 -8.59
CA LYS A 16 -6.85 11.79 -8.56
C LYS A 16 -7.66 11.42 -7.32
N LYS A 17 -7.57 10.16 -6.88
CA LYS A 17 -8.37 9.58 -5.81
C LYS A 17 -7.50 8.69 -4.93
N ALA A 18 -7.60 8.82 -3.62
CA ALA A 18 -6.91 7.94 -2.68
C ALA A 18 -7.69 7.84 -1.37
N ILE A 19 -7.72 6.64 -0.77
CA ILE A 19 -8.44 6.36 0.47
C ILE A 19 -7.73 5.29 1.27
N ILE A 20 -7.90 5.31 2.59
CA ILE A 20 -7.36 4.30 3.49
C ILE A 20 -8.50 3.37 3.90
N GLY A 21 -8.24 2.07 3.88
CA GLY A 21 -9.21 1.08 4.31
C GLY A 21 -8.57 -0.03 5.13
N LYS A 22 -9.42 -0.91 5.64
CA LYS A 22 -9.06 -2.10 6.41
C LYS A 22 -9.54 -3.34 5.68
N LYS A 23 -8.63 -4.25 5.38
CA LYS A 23 -8.98 -5.54 4.77
C LYS A 23 -9.81 -6.37 5.73
N ILE A 24 -11.04 -6.72 5.37
CA ILE A 24 -11.88 -7.62 6.16
C ILE A 24 -11.54 -9.07 5.83
N GLY A 25 -11.63 -9.44 4.56
CA GLY A 25 -11.42 -10.81 4.11
C GLY A 25 -11.61 -10.95 2.62
N MET A 26 -11.73 -12.19 2.17
CA MET A 26 -12.04 -12.50 0.78
C MET A 26 -13.32 -13.31 0.70
N THR A 27 -14.08 -13.07 -0.35
CA THR A 27 -15.29 -13.82 -0.71
C THR A 27 -15.37 -13.96 -2.22
N GLN A 28 -16.41 -14.55 -2.71
CA GLN A 28 -16.71 -14.64 -4.13
C GLN A 28 -18.10 -14.08 -4.41
N ILE A 29 -18.25 -13.53 -5.58
CA ILE A 29 -19.52 -13.08 -6.14
C ILE A 29 -19.71 -13.70 -7.51
N PHE A 30 -20.94 -13.79 -7.96
CA PHE A 30 -21.26 -14.29 -9.29
C PHE A 30 -21.56 -13.10 -10.19
N ASP A 31 -21.00 -13.11 -11.38
CA ASP A 31 -21.30 -12.16 -12.43
C ASP A 31 -22.63 -12.54 -13.11
N GLN A 32 -23.18 -11.63 -13.92
CA GLN A 32 -24.44 -11.86 -14.67
C GLN A 32 -24.38 -13.12 -15.53
N ASN A 33 -23.19 -13.51 -15.99
CA ASN A 33 -22.94 -14.70 -16.79
C ASN A 33 -22.72 -15.98 -15.95
N GLY A 34 -22.97 -15.95 -14.62
CA GLY A 34 -22.72 -17.07 -13.72
C GLY A 34 -21.25 -17.35 -13.41
N LYS A 35 -20.31 -16.52 -13.88
CA LYS A 35 -18.89 -16.70 -13.58
C LYS A 35 -18.57 -16.27 -12.16
N VAL A 36 -17.76 -17.08 -11.47
CA VAL A 36 -17.25 -16.76 -10.14
C VAL A 36 -16.17 -15.71 -10.22
N VAL A 37 -16.36 -14.59 -9.52
CA VAL A 37 -15.39 -13.51 -9.39
C VAL A 37 -14.89 -13.47 -7.93
N PRO A 38 -13.60 -13.82 -7.68
CA PRO A 38 -13.04 -13.70 -6.35
C PRO A 38 -12.86 -12.23 -6.01
N VAL A 39 -13.30 -11.82 -4.83
CA VAL A 39 -13.21 -10.42 -4.39
C VAL A 39 -12.65 -10.32 -2.98
N THR A 40 -11.89 -9.26 -2.73
CA THR A 40 -11.51 -8.86 -1.38
C THR A 40 -12.41 -7.73 -0.90
N VAL A 41 -12.93 -7.88 0.30
CA VAL A 41 -13.77 -6.88 0.97
C VAL A 41 -12.88 -5.97 1.81
N VAL A 42 -12.97 -4.67 1.55
CA VAL A 42 -12.26 -3.64 2.28
C VAL A 42 -13.27 -2.69 2.92
N GLU A 43 -13.17 -2.51 4.21
CA GLU A 43 -13.89 -1.52 5.00
C GLU A 43 -13.14 -0.20 4.92
N VAL A 44 -13.81 0.81 4.42
CA VAL A 44 -13.23 2.14 4.20
C VAL A 44 -13.73 3.08 5.28
N GLY A 45 -14.01 2.87 6.42
CA GLY A 45 -14.49 3.78 7.47
C GLY A 45 -14.25 5.28 7.22
N SER A 46 -14.63 6.15 8.09
CA SER A 46 -14.44 7.59 7.89
C SER A 46 -12.96 7.96 7.75
N ASN A 47 -12.59 8.43 6.57
CA ASN A 47 -11.29 9.03 6.29
C ASN A 47 -11.45 10.54 6.43
N VAL A 48 -10.71 11.18 7.31
CA VAL A 48 -10.84 12.62 7.59
C VAL A 48 -9.58 13.35 7.15
N VAL A 49 -9.72 14.46 6.48
CA VAL A 49 -8.61 15.35 6.11
C VAL A 49 -8.10 16.07 7.36
N VAL A 50 -6.86 15.77 7.75
CA VAL A 50 -6.23 16.34 8.94
C VAL A 50 -5.42 17.59 8.61
N GLN A 51 -4.73 17.58 7.49
CA GLN A 51 -3.89 18.71 7.07
C GLN A 51 -3.88 18.82 5.55
N LYS A 52 -3.87 20.04 5.07
CA LYS A 52 -3.65 20.40 3.67
C LYS A 52 -2.25 20.99 3.56
N LYS A 53 -1.45 20.46 2.63
CA LYS A 53 -0.11 20.96 2.32
C LYS A 53 -0.15 21.73 1.01
N THR A 54 0.47 22.90 1.01
CA THR A 54 0.52 23.80 -0.14
C THR A 54 1.96 24.07 -0.55
N ILE A 55 2.16 24.50 -1.79
CA ILE A 55 3.51 24.80 -2.32
C ILE A 55 4.18 25.92 -1.51
N GLU A 56 3.39 26.88 -1.02
CA GLU A 56 3.92 28.03 -0.28
C GLU A 56 4.52 27.66 1.08
N THR A 57 3.86 26.74 1.81
CA THR A 57 4.26 26.37 3.17
C THR A 57 5.14 25.13 3.22
N ASP A 58 4.86 24.13 2.40
CA ASP A 58 5.47 22.80 2.47
C ASP A 58 6.32 22.47 1.22
N GLY A 59 6.26 23.30 0.16
CA GLY A 59 6.98 23.09 -1.08
C GLY A 59 6.35 22.04 -2.03
N TYR A 60 5.22 21.45 -1.66
CA TYR A 60 4.45 20.50 -2.48
C TYR A 60 2.98 20.47 -2.07
N GLU A 61 2.13 20.01 -2.99
CA GLU A 61 0.70 19.84 -2.75
C GLU A 61 0.36 18.42 -2.30
N ALA A 62 -0.33 18.30 -1.17
CA ALA A 62 -0.82 17.02 -0.64
C ALA A 62 -1.93 17.24 0.39
N ILE A 63 -2.71 16.19 0.61
CA ILE A 63 -3.61 16.10 1.76
C ILE A 63 -3.10 15.01 2.72
N GLN A 64 -3.15 15.30 4.00
CA GLN A 64 -2.93 14.29 5.03
C GLN A 64 -4.29 13.78 5.51
N VAL A 65 -4.49 12.47 5.40
CA VAL A 65 -5.75 11.80 5.75
C VAL A 65 -5.55 10.95 7.00
N GLY A 66 -6.47 11.06 7.93
CA GLY A 66 -6.54 10.27 9.15
C GLY A 66 -7.58 9.16 9.04
N PHE A 67 -7.22 7.94 9.45
CA PHE A 67 -8.07 6.76 9.41
C PHE A 67 -8.04 5.97 10.71
N GLY A 68 -9.19 5.41 11.07
CA GLY A 68 -9.38 4.53 12.22
C GLY A 68 -9.31 5.25 13.56
N GLU A 69 -10.37 5.17 14.32
CA GLU A 69 -10.46 5.77 15.66
C GLU A 69 -9.55 5.07 16.65
N VAL A 70 -9.06 5.81 17.61
CA VAL A 70 -8.17 5.30 18.64
C VAL A 70 -8.41 5.97 19.98
N ARG A 71 -8.30 5.18 21.04
CA ARG A 71 -8.41 5.69 22.42
C ARG A 71 -7.24 6.62 22.75
N GLU A 72 -7.51 7.65 23.51
CA GLU A 72 -6.54 8.69 23.87
C GLU A 72 -5.23 8.15 24.47
N LYS A 73 -5.33 7.12 25.30
CA LYS A 73 -4.17 6.48 25.97
C LYS A 73 -3.15 5.87 25.01
N LEU A 74 -3.55 5.58 23.75
CA LEU A 74 -2.70 4.95 22.75
C LEU A 74 -1.97 5.95 21.83
N LEU A 75 -2.19 7.26 22.02
CA LEU A 75 -1.54 8.31 21.25
C LEU A 75 -0.57 9.13 22.11
N ASN A 76 0.58 9.45 21.52
CA ASN A 76 1.57 10.32 22.13
C ASN A 76 1.10 11.80 22.07
N LYS A 77 1.57 12.64 23.00
CA LYS A 77 1.27 14.07 23.09
C LYS A 77 1.43 14.82 21.75
N PRO A 78 2.54 14.66 20.96
CA PRO A 78 2.70 15.34 19.69
C PRO A 78 1.58 15.02 18.69
N LYS A 79 1.19 13.73 18.57
CA LYS A 79 0.10 13.32 17.66
C LYS A 79 -1.25 13.86 18.12
N LYS A 80 -1.52 13.91 19.43
CA LYS A 80 -2.73 14.54 19.97
C LYS A 80 -2.78 16.02 19.63
N GLY A 81 -1.69 16.75 19.83
CA GLY A 81 -1.60 18.18 19.49
C GLY A 81 -1.79 18.43 18.00
N HIS A 82 -1.22 17.56 17.14
CA HIS A 82 -1.41 17.66 15.69
C HIS A 82 -2.88 17.50 15.26
N LEU A 83 -3.58 16.49 15.80
CA LEU A 83 -4.99 16.25 15.51
C LEU A 83 -5.89 17.33 16.13
N ALA A 84 -5.58 17.80 17.33
CA ALA A 84 -6.31 18.87 18.00
C ALA A 84 -6.22 20.20 17.21
N LYS A 85 -5.05 20.52 16.62
CA LYS A 85 -4.87 21.68 15.75
C LYS A 85 -5.82 21.65 14.54
N ALA A 86 -6.12 20.45 14.03
CA ALA A 86 -7.04 20.25 12.93
C ALA A 86 -8.51 20.15 13.35
N GLY A 87 -8.80 20.15 14.65
CA GLY A 87 -10.18 19.98 15.18
C GLY A 87 -10.77 18.58 14.91
N VAL A 88 -9.94 17.58 14.63
CA VAL A 88 -10.35 16.23 14.21
C VAL A 88 -10.24 15.26 15.38
N SER A 89 -11.15 14.28 15.45
CA SER A 89 -11.11 13.19 16.41
C SER A 89 -9.82 12.37 16.28
N LEU A 90 -9.44 11.68 17.38
CA LEU A 90 -8.17 10.94 17.43
C LEU A 90 -8.14 9.81 16.40
N ARG A 91 -7.17 9.86 15.48
CA ARG A 91 -6.99 8.88 14.39
C ARG A 91 -5.70 8.07 14.58
N ARG A 92 -5.77 6.77 14.29
CA ARG A 92 -4.65 5.85 14.47
C ARG A 92 -3.60 5.99 13.37
N THR A 93 -4.05 6.04 12.13
CA THR A 93 -3.20 6.05 10.94
C THR A 93 -3.31 7.38 10.24
N LEU A 94 -2.18 8.04 10.04
CA LEU A 94 -2.07 9.25 9.22
C LEU A 94 -1.26 8.91 7.98
N LYS A 95 -1.75 9.32 6.81
CA LYS A 95 -1.05 9.13 5.54
C LYS A 95 -1.26 10.30 4.60
N GLU A 96 -0.22 10.67 3.88
CA GLU A 96 -0.27 11.75 2.91
C GLU A 96 -0.53 11.20 1.51
N PHE A 97 -1.34 11.95 0.77
CA PHE A 97 -1.65 11.70 -0.62
C PHE A 97 -1.39 12.96 -1.43
N ARG A 98 -0.53 12.85 -2.45
CA ARG A 98 -0.31 13.89 -3.43
C ARG A 98 -1.36 13.77 -4.50
N LEU A 99 -2.36 14.64 -4.45
CA LEU A 99 -3.49 14.67 -5.38
C LEU A 99 -3.36 15.87 -6.32
N ASP A 100 -3.97 15.76 -7.51
CA ASP A 100 -4.03 16.87 -8.47
C ASP A 100 -4.91 18.01 -7.97
N ASN A 101 -5.98 17.68 -7.22
CA ASN A 101 -7.05 18.58 -6.82
C ASN A 101 -7.03 18.87 -5.32
N VAL A 102 -5.91 19.29 -4.76
CA VAL A 102 -5.80 19.57 -3.31
C VAL A 102 -6.67 20.76 -2.89
N SER A 103 -6.96 21.68 -3.82
CA SER A 103 -7.82 22.85 -3.57
C SER A 103 -9.26 22.50 -3.17
N GLU A 104 -9.80 21.39 -3.67
CA GLU A 104 -11.18 20.95 -3.45
C GLU A 104 -11.42 20.37 -2.04
N TYR A 105 -10.35 20.06 -1.31
CA TYR A 105 -10.44 19.44 0.01
C TYR A 105 -10.30 20.49 1.12
N GLU A 106 -11.10 20.34 2.17
CA GLU A 106 -11.03 21.16 3.39
C GLU A 106 -10.58 20.33 4.59
N VAL A 107 -9.93 20.98 5.55
CA VAL A 107 -9.53 20.34 6.82
C VAL A 107 -10.79 19.97 7.61
N GLY A 108 -10.86 18.74 8.11
CA GLY A 108 -12.05 18.21 8.78
C GLY A 108 -13.05 17.52 7.83
N GLN A 109 -12.90 17.65 6.52
CA GLN A 109 -13.77 16.99 5.55
C GLN A 109 -13.61 15.46 5.61
N GLU A 110 -14.74 14.75 5.55
CA GLU A 110 -14.76 13.28 5.45
C GLU A 110 -14.74 12.83 3.98
N ILE A 111 -13.88 11.86 3.70
CA ILE A 111 -13.76 11.22 2.39
C ILE A 111 -14.40 9.83 2.51
N ASN A 112 -15.51 9.63 1.84
CA ASN A 112 -16.27 8.38 1.83
C ASN A 112 -15.94 7.48 0.63
N VAL A 113 -16.53 6.31 0.59
CA VAL A 113 -16.33 5.29 -0.47
C VAL A 113 -16.80 5.78 -1.84
N ASP A 114 -17.73 6.74 -1.90
CA ASP A 114 -18.38 7.25 -3.12
C ASP A 114 -17.39 7.91 -4.11
N VAL A 115 -16.18 8.18 -3.65
CA VAL A 115 -15.08 8.65 -4.52
C VAL A 115 -14.75 7.63 -5.62
N PHE A 116 -14.99 6.32 -5.38
CA PHE A 116 -14.73 5.26 -6.34
C PHE A 116 -16.02 4.74 -6.96
N ALA A 117 -16.00 4.56 -8.27
CA ALA A 117 -17.10 3.97 -9.04
C ALA A 117 -16.83 2.49 -9.34
N VAL A 118 -17.90 1.74 -9.65
CA VAL A 118 -17.80 0.38 -10.16
C VAL A 118 -17.08 0.39 -11.51
N GLY A 119 -16.13 -0.52 -11.72
CA GLY A 119 -15.30 -0.58 -12.92
C GLY A 119 -14.01 0.24 -12.84
N ASP A 120 -13.84 1.11 -11.82
CA ASP A 120 -12.60 1.87 -11.63
C ASP A 120 -11.41 0.91 -11.48
N LYS A 121 -10.28 1.28 -12.12
CA LYS A 121 -9.00 0.60 -11.95
C LYS A 121 -8.24 1.23 -10.79
N VAL A 122 -7.82 0.40 -9.84
CA VAL A 122 -7.17 0.84 -8.60
C VAL A 122 -5.87 0.10 -8.33
N ASP A 123 -4.95 0.79 -7.68
CA ASP A 123 -3.73 0.22 -7.11
C ASP A 123 -3.91 0.11 -5.60
N VAL A 124 -3.62 -1.06 -5.05
CA VAL A 124 -3.75 -1.32 -3.61
C VAL A 124 -2.40 -1.58 -2.98
N SER A 125 -2.02 -0.72 -2.04
CA SER A 125 -0.78 -0.83 -1.28
C SER A 125 -1.07 -1.28 0.15
N GLY A 126 -0.23 -2.16 0.68
CA GLY A 126 -0.34 -2.62 2.06
C GLY A 126 0.92 -3.34 2.53
N ILE A 127 0.99 -3.63 3.81
CA ILE A 127 2.09 -4.39 4.39
C ILE A 127 1.80 -5.88 4.19
N SER A 128 2.67 -6.58 3.47
CA SER A 128 2.55 -8.02 3.21
C SER A 128 2.66 -8.84 4.50
N LYS A 129 2.11 -10.06 4.49
CA LYS A 129 2.23 -10.98 5.62
C LYS A 129 3.69 -11.27 5.91
N GLY A 130 4.12 -11.12 7.17
CA GLY A 130 5.46 -11.51 7.61
C GLY A 130 5.67 -13.02 7.52
N LYS A 131 6.86 -13.43 7.09
CA LYS A 131 7.27 -14.85 6.96
C LYS A 131 8.52 -15.16 7.80
N GLY A 132 8.98 -14.19 8.59
CA GLY A 132 10.18 -14.32 9.41
C GLY A 132 11.47 -14.44 8.59
N PHE A 133 12.50 -15.00 9.19
CA PHE A 133 13.77 -15.29 8.53
C PHE A 133 13.61 -16.51 7.60
N GLN A 134 13.92 -16.35 6.33
CA GLN A 134 13.77 -17.41 5.32
C GLN A 134 15.07 -17.69 4.59
N GLY A 135 15.28 -18.96 4.27
CA GLY A 135 16.38 -19.40 3.41
C GLY A 135 16.19 -18.96 1.96
N VAL A 136 17.26 -19.08 1.17
CA VAL A 136 17.30 -18.63 -0.24
C VAL A 136 16.26 -19.30 -1.11
N ILE A 137 15.91 -20.55 -0.85
CA ILE A 137 14.94 -21.31 -1.64
C ILE A 137 13.56 -20.65 -1.54
N ARG A 138 13.09 -20.34 -0.33
CA ARG A 138 11.77 -19.72 -0.14
C ARG A 138 11.76 -18.22 -0.44
N ARG A 139 12.86 -17.54 -0.13
CA ARG A 139 12.96 -16.09 -0.29
C ARG A 139 13.12 -15.66 -1.74
N TRP A 140 13.91 -16.43 -2.50
CA TRP A 140 14.34 -16.07 -3.87
C TRP A 140 13.99 -17.12 -4.93
N ASN A 141 13.21 -18.15 -4.55
CA ASN A 141 12.85 -19.27 -5.41
C ASN A 141 14.08 -19.97 -6.01
N ALA A 142 15.21 -20.03 -5.26
CA ALA A 142 16.39 -20.74 -5.67
C ALA A 142 16.12 -22.24 -5.71
N GLN A 143 16.76 -22.95 -6.65
CA GLN A 143 16.65 -24.39 -6.76
C GLN A 143 17.33 -25.06 -5.55
N ARG A 144 16.73 -26.10 -5.01
CA ARG A 144 17.35 -26.96 -3.99
C ARG A 144 18.32 -27.93 -4.64
N GLY A 145 19.34 -28.33 -3.89
CA GLY A 145 20.25 -29.43 -4.31
C GLY A 145 19.58 -30.80 -4.29
N PRO A 146 20.27 -31.85 -4.80
CA PRO A 146 19.80 -33.23 -4.75
C PRO A 146 19.49 -33.67 -3.31
N MET A 147 18.41 -34.43 -3.13
CA MET A 147 18.02 -34.94 -1.81
C MET A 147 18.64 -36.27 -1.46
N THR A 148 19.12 -36.99 -2.48
CA THR A 148 19.73 -38.31 -2.43
C THR A 148 21.16 -38.29 -2.98
N HIS A 149 21.74 -39.43 -3.30
CA HIS A 149 23.12 -39.58 -3.86
C HIS A 149 24.21 -38.94 -2.99
N GLY A 150 24.09 -39.01 -1.66
CA GLY A 150 25.09 -38.48 -0.72
C GLY A 150 25.26 -36.95 -0.69
N SER A 151 24.40 -36.20 -1.36
CA SER A 151 24.49 -34.73 -1.37
C SER A 151 24.36 -34.15 0.03
N LYS A 152 25.33 -33.31 0.45
CA LYS A 152 25.30 -32.53 1.68
C LYS A 152 24.64 -31.14 1.49
N PHE A 153 24.57 -30.66 0.24
CA PHE A 153 24.02 -29.34 -0.12
C PHE A 153 22.56 -29.46 -0.56
N LYS A 154 21.67 -29.71 0.38
CA LYS A 154 20.22 -29.86 0.08
C LYS A 154 19.49 -28.52 0.02
N ARG A 155 19.66 -27.69 1.05
CA ARG A 155 19.01 -26.38 1.19
C ARG A 155 20.00 -25.24 1.45
N ALA A 156 21.28 -25.48 1.27
CA ALA A 156 22.34 -24.49 1.48
C ALA A 156 22.34 -23.43 0.37
N VAL A 157 23.03 -22.33 0.63
CA VAL A 157 23.08 -21.18 -0.28
C VAL A 157 23.83 -21.49 -1.60
N GLY A 158 24.69 -22.52 -1.60
CA GLY A 158 25.57 -22.82 -2.72
C GLY A 158 26.76 -21.87 -2.81
N SER A 159 27.34 -21.74 -4.00
CA SER A 159 28.51 -20.89 -4.21
C SER A 159 28.23 -19.42 -3.92
N MET A 160 29.14 -18.77 -3.21
CA MET A 160 29.08 -17.36 -2.86
C MET A 160 29.78 -16.43 -3.87
N GLY A 161 30.55 -17.00 -4.80
CA GLY A 161 31.29 -16.28 -5.84
C GLY A 161 32.59 -16.98 -6.21
N ALA A 162 33.44 -16.31 -6.98
CA ALA A 162 34.79 -16.75 -7.28
C ALA A 162 35.67 -16.61 -6.03
N SER A 163 36.74 -17.41 -5.94
CA SER A 163 37.60 -17.53 -4.77
C SER A 163 38.46 -16.25 -4.55
N SER A 164 39.74 -16.32 -4.97
CA SER A 164 40.75 -15.32 -4.65
C SER A 164 40.53 -13.97 -5.32
N ASP A 165 39.95 -13.95 -6.48
CA ASP A 165 39.57 -12.72 -7.21
C ASP A 165 38.07 -12.76 -7.52
N PRO A 166 37.29 -11.85 -6.96
CA PRO A 166 37.56 -10.58 -6.23
C PRO A 166 37.70 -10.69 -4.71
N SER A 167 37.84 -11.89 -4.12
CA SER A 167 37.93 -12.14 -2.65
C SER A 167 36.76 -11.57 -1.82
N ARG A 168 35.60 -11.35 -2.43
CA ARG A 168 34.40 -10.81 -1.78
C ARG A 168 33.13 -11.35 -2.42
N THR A 169 32.05 -11.32 -1.68
CA THR A 169 30.71 -11.52 -2.22
C THR A 169 30.17 -10.19 -2.76
N PHE A 170 29.66 -10.21 -3.98
CA PHE A 170 29.09 -9.04 -4.62
C PHE A 170 27.81 -8.56 -3.96
N LYS A 171 27.54 -7.26 -4.07
CA LYS A 171 26.25 -6.68 -3.68
C LYS A 171 25.11 -7.35 -4.46
N ASN A 172 23.91 -7.36 -3.88
CA ASN A 172 22.71 -7.98 -4.45
C ASN A 172 22.76 -9.52 -4.60
N LYS A 173 23.73 -10.20 -4.01
CA LYS A 173 23.72 -11.66 -3.93
C LYS A 173 22.50 -12.12 -3.12
N HIS A 174 21.74 -13.05 -3.69
CA HIS A 174 20.56 -13.63 -3.04
C HIS A 174 20.96 -14.46 -1.82
N MET A 175 20.64 -13.98 -0.63
CA MET A 175 20.97 -14.61 0.64
C MET A 175 19.75 -14.80 1.53
N PRO A 176 19.83 -15.68 2.56
CA PRO A 176 18.81 -15.76 3.59
C PRO A 176 18.56 -14.40 4.24
N GLY A 177 17.38 -14.22 4.81
CA GLY A 177 17.05 -13.01 5.54
C GLY A 177 15.55 -12.86 5.78
N HIS A 178 15.17 -11.71 6.28
CA HIS A 178 13.78 -11.39 6.55
C HIS A 178 12.96 -11.40 5.26
N MET A 179 11.78 -12.03 5.30
CA MET A 179 10.84 -12.11 4.19
C MET A 179 9.45 -11.67 4.65
N GLY A 180 8.76 -10.91 3.80
CA GLY A 180 7.46 -10.34 4.14
C GLY A 180 7.54 -9.14 5.09
N ALA A 181 6.40 -8.70 5.62
CA ALA A 181 6.25 -7.47 6.41
C ALA A 181 6.83 -6.22 5.71
N VAL A 182 6.80 -6.20 4.39
CA VAL A 182 7.25 -5.10 3.53
C VAL A 182 6.05 -4.46 2.85
N ASN A 183 6.15 -3.17 2.53
CA ASN A 183 5.14 -2.48 1.76
C ASN A 183 5.12 -3.04 0.33
N THR A 184 3.96 -3.53 -0.09
CA THR A 184 3.76 -4.14 -1.41
C THR A 184 2.54 -3.50 -2.05
N THR A 185 2.62 -3.22 -3.36
CA THR A 185 1.51 -2.68 -4.13
C THR A 185 1.10 -3.67 -5.20
N VAL A 186 -0.18 -3.97 -5.27
CA VAL A 186 -0.80 -4.71 -6.39
C VAL A 186 -1.47 -3.67 -7.28
N LEU A 187 -1.08 -3.67 -8.55
CA LEU A 187 -1.50 -2.66 -9.52
C LEU A 187 -2.70 -3.15 -10.33
N ASN A 188 -3.48 -2.19 -10.86
CA ASN A 188 -4.51 -2.39 -11.86
C ASN A 188 -5.59 -3.42 -11.47
N LEU A 189 -6.06 -3.34 -10.22
CA LEU A 189 -7.20 -4.11 -9.74
C LEU A 189 -8.51 -3.39 -10.11
N GLU A 190 -9.58 -4.15 -10.31
CA GLU A 190 -10.90 -3.65 -10.68
C GLU A 190 -11.82 -3.56 -9.46
N VAL A 191 -12.53 -2.45 -9.31
CA VAL A 191 -13.59 -2.27 -8.32
C VAL A 191 -14.86 -2.93 -8.84
N VAL A 192 -15.32 -3.99 -8.19
CA VAL A 192 -16.49 -4.76 -8.64
C VAL A 192 -17.79 -4.21 -8.08
N LYS A 193 -17.77 -3.78 -6.81
CA LYS A 193 -18.96 -3.23 -6.14
C LYS A 193 -18.56 -2.24 -5.06
N VAL A 194 -19.34 -1.18 -4.92
CA VAL A 194 -19.25 -0.22 -3.83
C VAL A 194 -20.56 -0.27 -3.04
N ILE A 195 -20.48 -0.36 -1.71
CA ILE A 195 -21.64 -0.42 -0.81
C ILE A 195 -21.48 0.76 0.16
N ALA A 196 -22.07 1.89 -0.19
CA ALA A 196 -21.97 3.14 0.56
C ALA A 196 -22.54 3.03 1.98
N GLU A 197 -23.68 2.40 2.16
CA GLU A 197 -24.36 2.22 3.45
C GLU A 197 -23.48 1.54 4.52
N LYS A 198 -22.58 0.64 4.10
CA LYS A 198 -21.68 -0.12 4.97
C LYS A 198 -20.23 0.33 4.86
N ASN A 199 -19.95 1.37 4.07
CA ASN A 199 -18.59 1.82 3.76
C ASN A 199 -17.65 0.69 3.28
N LEU A 200 -18.16 -0.18 2.41
CA LEU A 200 -17.42 -1.31 1.86
C LEU A 200 -17.11 -1.13 0.37
N ILE A 201 -15.91 -1.50 0.00
CA ILE A 201 -15.49 -1.62 -1.39
C ILE A 201 -15.05 -3.06 -1.67
N LEU A 202 -15.55 -3.65 -2.74
CA LEU A 202 -15.20 -4.99 -3.20
C LEU A 202 -14.25 -4.87 -4.39
N ILE A 203 -13.03 -5.36 -4.21
CA ILE A 203 -11.96 -5.29 -5.21
C ILE A 203 -11.68 -6.70 -5.72
N LYS A 204 -11.65 -6.86 -7.03
CA LYS A 204 -11.39 -8.13 -7.72
C LYS A 204 -9.99 -8.65 -7.40
N GLY A 205 -9.92 -9.89 -6.93
CA GLY A 205 -8.66 -10.58 -6.66
C GLY A 205 -8.11 -10.36 -5.25
N GLY A 206 -6.84 -10.70 -5.07
CA GLY A 206 -6.13 -10.62 -3.79
C GLY A 206 -5.45 -9.26 -3.59
N ILE A 207 -5.50 -8.75 -2.36
CA ILE A 207 -4.78 -7.55 -1.94
C ILE A 207 -3.73 -7.88 -0.87
N PRO A 208 -2.66 -7.07 -0.73
CA PRO A 208 -1.59 -7.37 0.21
C PRO A 208 -2.05 -7.31 1.67
N GLY A 209 -1.40 -8.08 2.51
CA GLY A 209 -1.54 -8.05 3.96
C GLY A 209 -2.49 -9.08 4.56
N PRO A 210 -2.49 -9.19 5.91
CA PRO A 210 -3.41 -10.02 6.67
C PRO A 210 -4.80 -9.40 6.73
N ASN A 211 -5.80 -10.19 7.17
CA ASN A 211 -7.10 -9.65 7.55
C ASN A 211 -6.93 -8.66 8.72
N LYS A 212 -7.77 -7.64 8.76
CA LYS A 212 -7.68 -6.49 9.66
C LYS A 212 -6.45 -5.58 9.43
N GLY A 213 -5.62 -5.85 8.39
CA GLY A 213 -4.51 -4.99 7.99
C GLY A 213 -5.01 -3.72 7.30
N THR A 214 -4.29 -2.62 7.52
CA THR A 214 -4.55 -1.34 6.83
C THR A 214 -4.01 -1.41 5.40
N VAL A 215 -4.83 -0.97 4.46
CA VAL A 215 -4.50 -0.88 3.03
C VAL A 215 -4.80 0.52 2.52
N VAL A 216 -4.09 0.92 1.50
CA VAL A 216 -4.29 2.18 0.78
C VAL A 216 -4.76 1.84 -0.62
N ILE A 217 -5.89 2.40 -1.00
CA ILE A 217 -6.48 2.28 -2.32
C ILE A 217 -6.30 3.62 -3.02
N ARG A 218 -5.79 3.59 -4.23
CA ARG A 218 -5.62 4.77 -5.08
C ARG A 218 -5.99 4.44 -6.52
N ASN A 219 -6.32 5.44 -7.32
CA ASN A 219 -6.49 5.21 -8.75
C ASN A 219 -5.19 4.68 -9.35
N THR A 220 -5.31 3.81 -10.37
CA THR A 220 -4.15 3.25 -11.05
C THR A 220 -3.34 4.31 -11.76
N VAL A 221 -2.02 4.11 -11.80
CA VAL A 221 -1.08 4.91 -12.58
C VAL A 221 -0.94 4.34 -13.99
N LYS A 222 -1.32 3.07 -14.18
CA LYS A 222 -1.32 2.36 -15.46
C LYS A 222 -2.76 2.25 -15.95
N ALA A 223 -3.21 3.23 -16.68
CA ALA A 223 -4.45 3.17 -17.43
C ALA A 223 -4.20 2.64 -18.86
#